data_39e5e9c6dfd23ab29526f85bf10966e1
#
_entry.id   39e5e9c6dfd23ab29526f85bf10966e1
#
_cell.length_a   1.000
_cell.length_b   1.000
_cell.length_c   1.000
_cell.angle_alpha   90.00
_cell.angle_beta   90.00
_cell.angle_gamma   90.00
#
_symmetry.space_group_name_H-M   'P 1'
#
loop_
_entity.id
_entity.type
_entity.pdbx_description
1 polymer ?
#
loop_
_entity_poly.entity_id
_entity_poly.type
_entity_poly.pdbx_seq_one_letter_code
_entity_poly.pdbx_strand_id
1 'polypeptide(L)'
;GGFDIVIGNPPYFLYQAEHADEIPLMRKNKDLQIAFGGKLNAYKLFLAKAINSIVREEGYVSFIFQNSFLADKQAFTLRKTVLENTQIKMLDSFPERDSKKKRVFESVKMSVCILLLQKTKPVHSFVVNFWDDKYKSSGLTTKFLLQDIVGLDPESYTIPRIDVCNIPLAVKVKSIYPKLDLHCFEGELNMTVHKKYFCEDVRLPMVLKGASVQRYYWTTNMSQGQVEYLRVSEFEKAFPNSEKIHHHQYERIAMQGMTGANDKVRIVACIIPKNIYLANSCNYLLPLVNFEIKAQLALLNSKLMNWYFKCFSTNSNVNGYEVDGLPFLKLEKVQQDKLASLVNDLMNENINKDTSALENQIDFLVYHLYGLTYDEVLIVDPETPI
;
A
#
# COMPACT_ATOMS: atom_id res chain seq x y z
N GLY A 1 -34.00 -19.61 -12.89
CA GLY A 1 -33.64 -20.33 -11.65
C GLY A 1 -32.50 -19.64 -10.91
N GLY A 2 -32.26 -20.05 -9.67
CA GLY A 2 -31.21 -19.52 -8.79
C GLY A 2 -31.71 -19.43 -7.38
N PHE A 3 -30.78 -19.18 -6.43
CA PHE A 3 -31.10 -19.08 -5.02
C PHE A 3 -31.46 -17.65 -4.65
N ASP A 4 -32.36 -17.48 -3.66
CA ASP A 4 -32.72 -16.17 -3.11
C ASP A 4 -31.55 -15.56 -2.34
N ILE A 5 -30.81 -16.40 -1.60
CA ILE A 5 -29.70 -15.99 -0.75
C ILE A 5 -28.56 -16.98 -0.93
N VAL A 6 -27.35 -16.45 -1.12
CA VAL A 6 -26.09 -17.18 -1.14
C VAL A 6 -25.20 -16.59 -0.03
N ILE A 7 -24.88 -17.40 0.97
CA ILE A 7 -24.05 -16.98 2.10
C ILE A 7 -22.86 -17.92 2.24
N GLY A 8 -21.68 -17.39 2.58
CA GLY A 8 -20.50 -18.24 2.72
C GLY A 8 -19.26 -17.55 3.27
N ASN A 9 -18.31 -18.39 3.60
CA ASN A 9 -16.94 -18.05 3.93
C ASN A 9 -16.02 -18.78 2.94
N PRO A 10 -15.75 -18.18 1.75
CA PRO A 10 -14.89 -18.80 0.76
C PRO A 10 -13.48 -19.06 1.30
N PRO A 11 -12.75 -20.07 0.81
CA PRO A 11 -11.40 -20.35 1.24
C PRO A 11 -10.42 -19.21 0.90
N TYR A 12 -9.40 -19.02 1.76
CA TYR A 12 -8.42 -17.92 1.68
C TYR A 12 -7.08 -18.42 1.17
N PHE A 13 -7.05 -19.07 0.03
CA PHE A 13 -5.80 -19.51 -0.60
C PHE A 13 -5.60 -18.88 -1.98
N LEU A 14 -4.36 -18.87 -2.41
CA LEU A 14 -3.93 -18.40 -3.71
C LEU A 14 -3.68 -19.60 -4.63
N TYR A 15 -4.24 -19.59 -5.81
CA TYR A 15 -3.89 -20.55 -6.86
C TYR A 15 -2.46 -20.30 -7.33
N GLN A 16 -1.58 -21.31 -7.22
CA GLN A 16 -0.17 -21.26 -7.56
C GLN A 16 0.16 -22.31 -8.65
N ALA A 17 1.45 -22.53 -8.91
CA ALA A 17 1.94 -23.46 -9.92
C ALA A 17 1.43 -24.90 -9.73
N GLU A 18 1.18 -25.35 -8.50
CA GLU A 18 0.59 -26.64 -8.17
C GLU A 18 -0.85 -26.82 -8.69
N HIS A 19 -1.53 -25.73 -9.01
CA HIS A 19 -2.88 -25.71 -9.58
C HIS A 19 -2.88 -25.39 -11.09
N ALA A 20 -1.73 -25.51 -11.76
CA ALA A 20 -1.55 -25.09 -13.14
C ALA A 20 -2.55 -25.76 -14.11
N ASP A 21 -2.96 -27.00 -13.84
CA ASP A 21 -3.91 -27.77 -14.67
C ASP A 21 -5.36 -27.30 -14.49
N GLU A 22 -5.70 -26.74 -13.32
CA GLU A 22 -7.06 -26.28 -12.99
C GLU A 22 -7.38 -24.90 -13.59
N ILE A 23 -6.40 -24.00 -13.59
CA ILE A 23 -6.57 -22.61 -14.02
C ILE A 23 -7.08 -22.48 -15.47
N PRO A 24 -6.58 -23.25 -16.46
CA PRO A 24 -7.08 -23.21 -17.84
C PRO A 24 -8.54 -23.63 -17.95
N LEU A 25 -9.00 -24.59 -17.14
CA LEU A 25 -10.39 -25.03 -17.10
C LEU A 25 -11.30 -23.94 -16.54
N MET A 26 -10.86 -23.28 -15.45
CA MET A 26 -11.58 -22.15 -14.85
C MET A 26 -11.67 -20.97 -15.81
N ARG A 27 -10.62 -20.70 -16.59
CA ARG A 27 -10.60 -19.61 -17.60
C ARG A 27 -11.59 -19.84 -18.75
N LYS A 28 -11.97 -21.08 -19.05
CA LYS A 28 -13.01 -21.39 -20.07
C LYS A 28 -14.42 -21.14 -19.55
N ASN A 29 -14.60 -21.06 -18.23
CA ASN A 29 -15.92 -20.82 -17.64
C ASN A 29 -16.29 -19.35 -17.70
N LYS A 30 -17.31 -18.97 -18.43
CA LYS A 30 -17.78 -17.60 -18.63
C LYS A 30 -18.18 -16.91 -17.33
N ASP A 31 -18.74 -17.67 -16.38
CA ASP A 31 -19.16 -17.12 -15.08
C ASP A 31 -18.00 -16.67 -14.19
N LEU A 32 -16.79 -17.16 -14.45
CA LEU A 32 -15.60 -16.89 -13.65
C LEU A 32 -14.71 -15.79 -14.23
N GLN A 33 -15.03 -15.24 -15.40
CA GLN A 33 -14.15 -14.29 -16.10
C GLN A 33 -13.80 -13.06 -15.28
N ILE A 34 -14.74 -12.55 -14.50
CA ILE A 34 -14.53 -11.37 -13.64
C ILE A 34 -13.57 -11.61 -12.47
N ALA A 35 -13.25 -12.87 -12.15
CA ALA A 35 -12.28 -13.23 -11.11
C ALA A 35 -10.83 -13.13 -11.57
N PHE A 36 -10.58 -13.10 -12.88
CA PHE A 36 -9.25 -13.07 -13.45
C PHE A 36 -8.75 -11.63 -13.60
N GLY A 37 -7.55 -11.37 -13.05
CA GLY A 37 -6.89 -10.08 -13.04
C GLY A 37 -5.66 -10.13 -12.13
N GLY A 38 -4.58 -10.82 -12.54
CA GLY A 38 -3.41 -11.05 -11.71
C GLY A 38 -3.50 -12.33 -10.87
N LYS A 39 -2.96 -12.32 -9.65
CA LYS A 39 -2.98 -13.49 -8.74
C LYS A 39 -4.41 -13.92 -8.43
N LEU A 40 -4.67 -15.22 -8.61
CA LEU A 40 -6.01 -15.79 -8.47
C LEU A 40 -6.24 -16.30 -7.04
N ASN A 41 -6.90 -15.48 -6.24
CA ASN A 41 -7.41 -15.88 -4.93
C ASN A 41 -8.74 -16.65 -5.08
N ALA A 42 -8.91 -17.70 -4.29
CA ALA A 42 -10.12 -18.54 -4.34
C ALA A 42 -11.41 -17.73 -4.13
N TYR A 43 -11.44 -16.79 -3.18
CA TYR A 43 -12.63 -15.98 -2.93
C TYR A 43 -13.16 -15.25 -4.16
N LYS A 44 -12.25 -14.85 -5.08
CA LYS A 44 -12.65 -14.17 -6.33
C LYS A 44 -13.50 -15.08 -7.22
N LEU A 45 -13.13 -16.35 -7.33
CA LEU A 45 -13.88 -17.35 -8.09
C LEU A 45 -15.25 -17.62 -7.46
N PHE A 46 -15.29 -17.75 -6.13
CA PHE A 46 -16.55 -17.98 -5.42
C PHE A 46 -17.52 -16.80 -5.58
N LEU A 47 -17.02 -15.57 -5.44
CA LEU A 47 -17.85 -14.37 -5.59
C LEU A 47 -18.32 -14.20 -7.03
N ALA A 48 -17.45 -14.41 -8.03
CA ALA A 48 -17.81 -14.39 -9.43
C ALA A 48 -18.91 -15.41 -9.76
N LYS A 49 -18.73 -16.65 -9.28
CA LYS A 49 -19.72 -17.72 -9.50
C LYS A 49 -21.04 -17.43 -8.81
N ALA A 50 -20.99 -16.91 -7.57
CA ALA A 50 -22.20 -16.54 -6.84
C ALA A 50 -23.03 -15.49 -7.58
N ILE A 51 -22.38 -14.42 -8.07
CA ILE A 51 -23.07 -13.32 -8.78
C ILE A 51 -23.60 -13.77 -10.14
N ASN A 52 -22.78 -14.48 -10.93
CA ASN A 52 -23.09 -14.72 -12.34
C ASN A 52 -24.05 -15.88 -12.55
N SER A 53 -24.06 -16.90 -11.68
CA SER A 53 -24.83 -18.11 -11.96
C SER A 53 -25.57 -18.77 -10.80
N ILE A 54 -25.25 -18.43 -9.54
CA ILE A 54 -25.87 -19.10 -8.38
C ILE A 54 -27.07 -18.31 -7.85
N VAL A 55 -26.88 -17.00 -7.61
CA VAL A 55 -27.96 -16.14 -7.12
C VAL A 55 -28.88 -15.72 -8.26
N ARG A 56 -30.22 -15.73 -8.01
CA ARG A 56 -31.19 -15.21 -8.96
C ARG A 56 -31.14 -13.66 -9.01
N GLU A 57 -31.80 -13.10 -10.03
CA GLU A 57 -32.06 -11.65 -10.04
C GLU A 57 -32.85 -11.24 -8.79
N GLU A 58 -32.55 -10.08 -8.23
CA GLU A 58 -33.06 -9.55 -6.96
C GLU A 58 -32.63 -10.35 -5.72
N GLY A 59 -31.84 -11.44 -5.87
CA GLY A 59 -31.32 -12.23 -4.76
C GLY A 59 -30.09 -11.59 -4.11
N TYR A 60 -29.67 -12.15 -2.98
CA TYR A 60 -28.60 -11.63 -2.15
C TYR A 60 -27.40 -12.55 -2.08
N VAL A 61 -26.21 -11.96 -2.07
CA VAL A 61 -24.93 -12.66 -1.79
C VAL A 61 -24.29 -12.02 -0.56
N SER A 62 -23.92 -12.83 0.43
CA SER A 62 -23.18 -12.36 1.61
C SER A 62 -21.98 -13.24 1.86
N PHE A 63 -20.79 -12.69 1.69
CA PHE A 63 -19.53 -13.39 1.90
C PHE A 63 -18.62 -12.61 2.86
N ILE A 64 -17.83 -13.39 3.64
CA ILE A 64 -16.67 -12.89 4.38
C ILE A 64 -15.40 -13.37 3.69
N PHE A 65 -14.49 -12.44 3.38
CA PHE A 65 -13.23 -12.75 2.69
C PHE A 65 -12.16 -11.69 2.96
N GLN A 66 -11.01 -11.80 2.29
CA GLN A 66 -9.86 -10.92 2.50
C GLN A 66 -10.17 -9.46 2.18
N ASN A 67 -9.76 -8.55 3.08
CA ASN A 67 -9.97 -7.10 2.95
C ASN A 67 -9.19 -6.49 1.75
N SER A 68 -8.22 -7.21 1.18
CA SER A 68 -7.54 -6.83 -0.05
C SER A 68 -8.49 -6.58 -1.22
N PHE A 69 -9.71 -7.12 -1.19
CA PHE A 69 -10.77 -6.77 -2.14
C PHE A 69 -10.99 -5.26 -2.28
N LEU A 70 -10.79 -4.47 -1.21
CA LEU A 70 -11.05 -3.02 -1.23
C LEU A 70 -10.02 -2.24 -2.07
N ALA A 71 -8.76 -2.67 -2.11
CA ALA A 71 -7.67 -1.88 -2.69
C ALA A 71 -6.75 -2.64 -3.65
N ASP A 72 -6.67 -3.98 -3.59
CA ASP A 72 -5.77 -4.73 -4.44
C ASP A 72 -6.12 -4.52 -5.93
N LYS A 73 -5.15 -4.03 -6.72
CA LYS A 73 -5.25 -3.88 -8.18
C LYS A 73 -5.65 -5.19 -8.87
N GLN A 74 -5.23 -6.32 -8.31
CA GLN A 74 -5.54 -7.65 -8.84
C GLN A 74 -7.00 -8.07 -8.64
N ALA A 75 -7.77 -7.35 -7.82
CA ALA A 75 -9.22 -7.54 -7.64
C ALA A 75 -10.04 -6.52 -8.45
N PHE A 76 -9.41 -5.70 -9.29
CA PHE A 76 -10.06 -4.61 -10.02
C PHE A 76 -11.28 -5.05 -10.80
N THR A 77 -11.15 -6.03 -11.69
CA THR A 77 -12.26 -6.50 -12.56
C THR A 77 -13.46 -6.94 -11.75
N LEU A 78 -13.23 -7.72 -10.69
CA LEU A 78 -14.28 -8.19 -9.79
C LEU A 78 -14.92 -7.01 -9.02
N ARG A 79 -14.11 -6.14 -8.44
CA ARG A 79 -14.56 -4.97 -7.68
C ARG A 79 -15.36 -4.02 -8.56
N LYS A 80 -14.89 -3.72 -9.77
CA LYS A 80 -15.60 -2.93 -10.77
C LYS A 80 -16.97 -3.53 -11.08
N THR A 81 -17.01 -4.84 -11.35
CA THR A 81 -18.27 -5.53 -11.62
C THR A 81 -19.25 -5.44 -10.45
N VAL A 82 -18.77 -5.63 -9.22
CA VAL A 82 -19.59 -5.48 -8.01
C VAL A 82 -20.17 -4.07 -7.92
N LEU A 83 -19.34 -3.04 -8.11
CA LEU A 83 -19.74 -1.64 -7.96
C LEU A 83 -20.69 -1.15 -9.08
N GLU A 84 -20.50 -1.63 -10.31
CA GLU A 84 -21.27 -1.16 -11.47
C GLU A 84 -22.51 -2.00 -11.77
N ASN A 85 -22.54 -3.28 -11.36
CA ASN A 85 -23.60 -4.23 -11.78
C ASN A 85 -24.40 -4.81 -10.62
N THR A 86 -24.09 -4.48 -9.37
CA THR A 86 -24.83 -4.94 -8.20
C THR A 86 -25.04 -3.80 -7.18
N GLN A 87 -26.05 -3.94 -6.33
CA GLN A 87 -26.26 -3.00 -5.23
C GLN A 87 -25.61 -3.51 -3.95
N ILE A 88 -24.54 -2.85 -3.51
CA ILE A 88 -23.97 -3.11 -2.19
C ILE A 88 -24.96 -2.62 -1.12
N LYS A 89 -25.36 -3.52 -0.22
CA LYS A 89 -26.23 -3.25 0.92
C LYS A 89 -25.46 -3.04 2.20
N MET A 90 -24.31 -3.72 2.35
CA MET A 90 -23.42 -3.59 3.49
C MET A 90 -22.01 -3.98 3.04
N LEU A 91 -21.04 -3.21 3.47
CA LEU A 91 -19.63 -3.54 3.35
C LEU A 91 -18.95 -3.17 4.67
N ASP A 92 -18.64 -4.19 5.46
CA ASP A 92 -17.94 -4.05 6.74
C ASP A 92 -16.48 -4.47 6.55
N SER A 93 -15.55 -3.61 6.88
CA SER A 93 -14.10 -3.84 6.82
C SER A 93 -13.52 -3.95 8.23
N PHE A 94 -12.74 -5.00 8.46
CA PHE A 94 -12.07 -5.27 9.74
C PHE A 94 -10.57 -5.34 9.53
N PRO A 95 -9.78 -4.51 10.22
CA PRO A 95 -8.34 -4.49 10.04
C PRO A 95 -7.66 -5.70 10.70
N GLU A 96 -6.43 -5.91 10.32
CA GLU A 96 -5.52 -6.79 11.04
C GLU A 96 -5.26 -6.27 12.46
N ARG A 97 -5.23 -7.15 13.47
CA ARG A 97 -4.96 -6.80 14.87
C ARG A 97 -3.96 -7.78 15.50
N ASP A 98 -3.05 -7.26 16.32
CA ASP A 98 -2.09 -8.07 17.07
C ASP A 98 -2.79 -8.91 18.14
N SER A 99 -3.71 -8.29 18.88
CA SER A 99 -4.52 -8.99 19.88
C SER A 99 -5.45 -10.02 19.23
N LYS A 100 -5.26 -11.30 19.54
CA LYS A 100 -6.13 -12.39 19.08
C LYS A 100 -7.61 -12.13 19.39
N LYS A 101 -7.90 -11.59 20.59
CA LYS A 101 -9.27 -11.30 21.03
C LYS A 101 -9.97 -10.25 20.17
N LYS A 102 -9.23 -9.36 19.51
CA LYS A 102 -9.77 -8.29 18.65
C LYS A 102 -9.90 -8.69 17.18
N ARG A 103 -9.34 -9.85 16.77
CA ARG A 103 -9.46 -10.38 15.41
C ARG A 103 -10.82 -10.97 15.16
N VAL A 104 -11.29 -10.92 13.93
CA VAL A 104 -12.49 -11.65 13.49
C VAL A 104 -12.24 -13.16 13.60
N PHE A 105 -11.10 -13.65 13.10
CA PHE A 105 -10.62 -15.02 13.28
C PHE A 105 -9.44 -15.01 14.24
N GLU A 106 -9.60 -15.57 15.44
CA GLU A 106 -8.59 -15.47 16.51
C GLU A 106 -7.25 -16.15 16.14
N SER A 107 -7.32 -17.25 15.38
CA SER A 107 -6.14 -18.02 14.96
C SER A 107 -5.39 -17.40 13.78
N VAL A 108 -5.98 -16.47 13.05
CA VAL A 108 -5.42 -15.92 11.82
C VAL A 108 -5.24 -14.41 11.94
N LYS A 109 -4.00 -13.93 11.77
CA LYS A 109 -3.69 -12.50 11.69
C LYS A 109 -3.94 -12.01 10.26
N MET A 110 -5.17 -11.61 9.96
CA MET A 110 -5.60 -11.18 8.65
C MET A 110 -6.69 -10.12 8.74
N SER A 111 -6.66 -9.15 7.86
CA SER A 111 -7.76 -8.22 7.62
C SER A 111 -8.82 -8.88 6.74
N VAL A 112 -10.09 -8.69 7.08
CA VAL A 112 -11.22 -9.28 6.35
C VAL A 112 -12.32 -8.25 6.11
N CYS A 113 -13.17 -8.48 5.10
CA CYS A 113 -14.39 -7.73 4.90
C CYS A 113 -15.61 -8.66 4.82
N ILE A 114 -16.76 -8.14 5.21
CA ILE A 114 -18.07 -8.77 4.99
C ILE A 114 -18.79 -7.93 3.95
N LEU A 115 -19.06 -8.54 2.81
CA LEU A 115 -19.83 -7.94 1.73
C LEU A 115 -21.23 -8.55 1.70
N LEU A 116 -22.26 -7.71 1.74
CA LEU A 116 -23.63 -8.06 1.40
C LEU A 116 -24.03 -7.25 0.17
N LEU A 117 -24.34 -7.92 -0.91
CA LEU A 117 -24.86 -7.30 -2.12
C LEU A 117 -26.20 -7.92 -2.56
N GLN A 118 -26.95 -7.16 -3.32
CA GLN A 118 -28.15 -7.61 -4.03
C GLN A 118 -27.86 -7.58 -5.54
N LYS A 119 -28.19 -8.65 -6.24
CA LYS A 119 -28.06 -8.72 -7.70
C LYS A 119 -29.20 -7.94 -8.36
N THR A 120 -29.06 -6.64 -8.36
CA THR A 120 -30.00 -5.69 -8.93
C THR A 120 -29.26 -4.47 -9.47
N LYS A 121 -29.93 -3.67 -10.29
CA LYS A 121 -29.33 -2.44 -10.81
C LYS A 121 -28.88 -1.51 -9.67
N PRO A 122 -27.62 -1.07 -9.66
CA PRO A 122 -27.09 -0.27 -8.57
C PRO A 122 -27.68 1.14 -8.53
N VAL A 123 -27.80 1.70 -7.33
CA VAL A 123 -28.15 3.10 -7.09
C VAL A 123 -26.90 4.00 -7.13
N HIS A 124 -25.74 3.44 -7.46
CA HIS A 124 -24.42 4.09 -7.53
C HIS A 124 -23.98 4.78 -6.23
N SER A 125 -24.57 4.40 -5.11
CA SER A 125 -24.12 4.79 -3.77
C SER A 125 -24.14 3.58 -2.83
N PHE A 126 -23.18 3.55 -1.88
CA PHE A 126 -23.08 2.48 -0.89
C PHE A 126 -22.40 3.00 0.37
N VAL A 127 -22.54 2.26 1.46
CA VAL A 127 -21.92 2.58 2.75
C VAL A 127 -20.88 1.53 3.08
N VAL A 128 -19.73 1.99 3.56
CA VAL A 128 -18.65 1.15 4.09
C VAL A 128 -18.46 1.49 5.56
N ASN A 129 -18.46 0.47 6.41
CA ASN A 129 -18.08 0.58 7.81
C ASN A 129 -16.67 0.03 7.99
N PHE A 130 -15.72 0.88 8.32
CA PHE A 130 -14.34 0.52 8.64
C PHE A 130 -14.22 0.37 10.15
N TRP A 131 -14.44 -0.82 10.65
CA TRP A 131 -14.40 -1.11 12.10
C TRP A 131 -12.97 -1.18 12.62
N ASP A 132 -12.76 -0.81 13.88
CA ASP A 132 -11.44 -0.90 14.49
C ASP A 132 -11.14 -2.31 15.01
N ASP A 133 -12.18 -3.09 15.34
CA ASP A 133 -12.05 -4.49 15.73
C ASP A 133 -13.37 -5.28 15.52
N LYS A 134 -13.37 -6.58 15.86
CA LYS A 134 -14.54 -7.46 15.67
C LYS A 134 -15.77 -7.06 16.49
N TYR A 135 -15.59 -6.24 17.53
CA TYR A 135 -16.70 -5.83 18.42
C TYR A 135 -17.52 -4.68 17.86
N LYS A 136 -17.05 -4.03 16.78
CA LYS A 136 -17.73 -2.89 16.14
C LYS A 136 -18.01 -1.71 17.08
N SER A 137 -17.20 -1.56 18.13
CA SER A 137 -17.37 -0.50 19.15
C SER A 137 -16.92 0.87 18.68
N SER A 138 -15.99 0.91 17.73
CA SER A 138 -15.46 2.13 17.11
C SER A 138 -15.10 1.87 15.66
N GLY A 139 -15.00 2.93 14.88
CA GLY A 139 -14.66 2.85 13.47
C GLY A 139 -15.07 4.10 12.70
N LEU A 140 -14.91 4.03 11.39
CA LEU A 140 -15.32 5.08 10.45
C LEU A 140 -16.41 4.53 9.54
N THR A 141 -17.49 5.27 9.38
CA THR A 141 -18.56 4.97 8.41
C THR A 141 -18.52 6.01 7.30
N THR A 142 -18.33 5.57 6.06
CA THR A 142 -18.28 6.44 4.89
C THR A 142 -19.33 6.03 3.88
N LYS A 143 -20.11 7.00 3.41
CA LYS A 143 -21.01 6.83 2.26
C LYS A 143 -20.27 7.31 1.01
N PHE A 144 -20.07 6.41 0.06
CA PHE A 144 -19.47 6.70 -1.24
C PHE A 144 -20.52 6.82 -2.31
N LEU A 145 -20.27 7.70 -3.26
CA LEU A 145 -20.85 7.64 -4.59
C LEU A 145 -19.87 6.90 -5.51
N LEU A 146 -20.35 6.20 -6.51
CA LEU A 146 -19.47 5.53 -7.48
C LEU A 146 -18.53 6.52 -8.17
N GLN A 147 -19.00 7.74 -8.46
CA GLN A 147 -18.17 8.79 -9.02
C GLN A 147 -16.98 9.21 -8.14
N ASP A 148 -17.12 9.12 -6.81
CA ASP A 148 -16.02 9.43 -5.88
C ASP A 148 -14.92 8.37 -6.01
N ILE A 149 -15.31 7.10 -6.08
CA ILE A 149 -14.38 5.97 -6.28
C ILE A 149 -13.64 6.12 -7.62
N VAL A 150 -14.36 6.42 -8.70
CA VAL A 150 -13.78 6.63 -10.03
C VAL A 150 -12.87 7.86 -10.06
N GLY A 151 -13.26 8.95 -9.40
CA GLY A 151 -12.44 10.17 -9.29
C GLY A 151 -11.14 9.96 -8.51
N LEU A 152 -11.19 9.15 -7.46
CA LEU A 152 -10.03 8.82 -6.63
C LEU A 152 -9.08 7.84 -7.32
N ASP A 153 -9.60 6.79 -7.97
CA ASP A 153 -8.78 5.76 -8.59
C ASP A 153 -9.51 5.10 -9.79
N PRO A 154 -9.49 5.74 -10.97
CA PRO A 154 -10.18 5.22 -12.16
C PRO A 154 -9.58 3.92 -12.70
N GLU A 155 -8.31 3.63 -12.36
CA GLU A 155 -7.60 2.43 -12.84
C GLU A 155 -7.90 1.19 -12.03
N SER A 156 -8.20 1.33 -10.74
CA SER A 156 -8.36 0.19 -9.84
C SER A 156 -9.67 0.20 -9.06
N TYR A 157 -10.44 1.29 -9.07
CA TYR A 157 -11.69 1.45 -8.29
C TYR A 157 -11.47 1.15 -6.79
N THR A 158 -10.34 1.56 -6.27
CA THR A 158 -9.99 1.38 -4.85
C THR A 158 -11.01 2.05 -3.95
N ILE A 159 -11.49 1.32 -2.94
CA ILE A 159 -12.39 1.83 -1.91
C ILE A 159 -11.53 2.24 -0.71
N PRO A 160 -11.24 3.53 -0.55
CA PRO A 160 -10.32 4.02 0.48
C PRO A 160 -10.97 4.06 1.87
N ARG A 161 -10.13 3.95 2.92
CA ARG A 161 -10.55 4.25 4.29
C ARG A 161 -10.41 5.76 4.52
N ILE A 162 -11.43 6.52 4.20
CA ILE A 162 -11.43 7.97 4.27
C ILE A 162 -12.79 8.48 4.78
N ASP A 163 -12.77 9.55 5.57
CA ASP A 163 -14.00 10.25 5.91
C ASP A 163 -14.59 10.93 4.66
N VAL A 164 -15.92 10.97 4.57
CA VAL A 164 -16.61 11.55 3.42
C VAL A 164 -16.23 13.02 3.20
N CYS A 165 -16.01 13.79 4.26
CA CYS A 165 -15.60 15.19 4.16
C CYS A 165 -14.16 15.39 3.64
N ASN A 166 -13.33 14.35 3.69
CA ASN A 166 -11.94 14.38 3.24
C ASN A 166 -11.76 13.91 1.78
N ILE A 167 -12.81 13.36 1.15
CA ILE A 167 -12.79 12.94 -0.24
C ILE A 167 -12.37 14.09 -1.19
N PRO A 168 -12.90 15.33 -1.07
CA PRO A 168 -12.48 16.42 -1.94
C PRO A 168 -10.97 16.71 -1.86
N LEU A 169 -10.38 16.66 -0.66
CA LEU A 169 -8.94 16.83 -0.50
C LEU A 169 -8.15 15.71 -1.17
N ALA A 170 -8.56 14.46 -1.00
CA ALA A 170 -7.88 13.32 -1.64
C ALA A 170 -7.95 13.42 -3.16
N VAL A 171 -9.07 13.82 -3.73
CA VAL A 171 -9.25 14.09 -5.17
C VAL A 171 -8.35 15.25 -5.61
N LYS A 172 -8.31 16.35 -4.85
CA LYS A 172 -7.44 17.50 -5.14
C LYS A 172 -5.98 17.09 -5.19
N VAL A 173 -5.49 16.37 -4.16
CA VAL A 173 -4.11 15.89 -4.09
C VAL A 173 -3.81 14.90 -5.21
N LYS A 174 -4.73 13.98 -5.53
CA LYS A 174 -4.58 13.04 -6.65
C LYS A 174 -4.50 13.71 -8.01
N SER A 175 -5.24 14.79 -8.22
CA SER A 175 -5.31 15.52 -9.49
C SER A 175 -4.18 16.53 -9.69
N ILE A 176 -3.22 16.64 -8.74
CA ILE A 176 -2.09 17.57 -8.86
C ILE A 176 -1.31 17.35 -10.16
N TYR A 177 -0.91 18.45 -10.80
CA TYR A 177 -0.17 18.41 -12.05
C TYR A 177 0.84 19.57 -12.12
N PRO A 178 2.01 19.39 -12.75
CA PRO A 178 2.53 18.15 -13.32
C PRO A 178 3.02 17.17 -12.22
N LYS A 179 2.82 15.88 -12.41
CA LYS A 179 3.27 14.85 -11.49
C LYS A 179 4.44 14.01 -12.05
N LEU A 180 5.11 13.36 -11.13
CA LEU A 180 6.16 12.40 -11.42
C LEU A 180 5.63 10.97 -11.25
N ASP A 181 5.99 10.10 -12.16
CA ASP A 181 5.76 8.68 -12.01
C ASP A 181 6.86 8.08 -11.14
N LEU A 182 6.45 7.38 -10.09
CA LEU A 182 7.36 6.62 -9.24
C LEU A 182 7.40 5.17 -9.73
N HIS A 183 8.55 4.54 -9.56
CA HIS A 183 8.71 3.10 -9.73
C HIS A 183 9.40 2.50 -8.51
N CYS A 184 8.61 1.83 -7.69
CA CYS A 184 9.06 1.25 -6.43
C CYS A 184 9.44 -0.21 -6.61
N PHE A 185 10.63 -0.55 -6.17
CA PHE A 185 11.16 -1.91 -6.18
C PHE A 185 11.12 -2.51 -4.78
N GLU A 186 10.85 -3.81 -4.69
CA GLU A 186 11.17 -4.60 -3.51
C GLU A 186 12.68 -4.88 -3.47
N GLY A 187 13.26 -4.94 -2.27
CA GLY A 187 14.68 -5.22 -2.07
C GLY A 187 15.22 -6.38 -2.91
N GLU A 188 16.48 -6.30 -3.29
CA GLU A 188 17.14 -7.22 -4.22
C GLU A 188 17.22 -8.64 -3.67
N LEU A 189 17.24 -8.78 -2.35
CA LEU A 189 17.58 -10.02 -1.68
C LEU A 189 16.41 -10.60 -0.89
N ASN A 190 15.96 -11.79 -1.25
CA ASN A 190 15.06 -12.57 -0.41
C ASN A 190 15.87 -13.30 0.67
N MET A 191 15.66 -12.97 1.94
CA MET A 191 16.45 -13.47 3.06
C MET A 191 16.37 -14.99 3.25
N THR A 192 15.33 -15.62 2.77
CA THR A 192 15.17 -17.09 2.83
C THR A 192 15.82 -17.79 1.63
N VAL A 193 15.47 -17.33 0.43
CA VAL A 193 15.91 -17.95 -0.84
C VAL A 193 17.41 -17.74 -1.08
N HIS A 194 17.91 -16.54 -0.76
CA HIS A 194 19.31 -16.17 -1.01
C HIS A 194 20.24 -16.41 0.19
N LYS A 195 19.77 -17.08 1.25
CA LYS A 195 20.50 -17.31 2.51
C LYS A 195 21.94 -17.81 2.31
N LYS A 196 22.17 -18.67 1.32
CA LYS A 196 23.50 -19.26 1.06
C LYS A 196 24.56 -18.25 0.60
N TYR A 197 24.17 -17.06 0.15
CA TYR A 197 25.07 -16.00 -0.29
C TYR A 197 25.41 -14.99 0.81
N PHE A 198 24.78 -15.08 1.97
CA PHE A 198 25.08 -14.22 3.12
C PHE A 198 26.28 -14.74 3.91
N CYS A 199 26.97 -13.80 4.54
CA CYS A 199 28.14 -14.09 5.40
C CYS A 199 28.29 -12.98 6.45
N GLU A 200 29.30 -13.14 7.32
CA GLU A 200 29.65 -12.19 8.39
C GLU A 200 30.88 -11.34 8.05
N ASP A 201 31.42 -11.43 6.81
CA ASP A 201 32.63 -10.71 6.41
C ASP A 201 32.33 -9.23 6.16
N VAL A 202 32.69 -8.38 7.11
CA VAL A 202 32.49 -6.92 7.12
C VAL A 202 33.15 -6.17 5.95
N ARG A 203 34.06 -6.84 5.21
CA ARG A 203 34.71 -6.26 4.02
C ARG A 203 33.84 -6.30 2.78
N LEU A 204 32.78 -7.08 2.82
CA LEU A 204 31.83 -7.24 1.74
C LEU A 204 30.67 -6.25 1.85
N PRO A 205 29.92 -5.98 0.79
CA PRO A 205 28.76 -5.11 0.82
C PRO A 205 27.72 -5.55 1.84
N MET A 206 27.25 -4.58 2.62
CA MET A 206 26.25 -4.75 3.66
C MET A 206 24.86 -5.00 3.08
N VAL A 207 24.05 -5.78 3.80
CA VAL A 207 22.63 -6.00 3.52
C VAL A 207 21.79 -5.30 4.58
N LEU A 208 21.07 -4.25 4.19
CA LEU A 208 20.12 -3.57 5.08
C LEU A 208 18.75 -4.26 5.05
N LYS A 209 18.14 -4.35 6.23
CA LYS A 209 16.80 -4.87 6.46
C LYS A 209 15.82 -3.72 6.76
N GLY A 210 14.52 -3.98 6.67
CA GLY A 210 13.51 -2.97 6.96
C GLY A 210 13.69 -2.30 8.33
N ALA A 211 14.06 -3.07 9.36
CA ALA A 211 14.34 -2.54 10.70
C ALA A 211 15.50 -1.53 10.77
N SER A 212 16.41 -1.57 9.79
CA SER A 212 17.52 -0.61 9.68
C SER A 212 17.11 0.74 9.12
N VAL A 213 15.99 0.82 8.43
CA VAL A 213 15.49 2.05 7.79
C VAL A 213 14.70 2.85 8.82
N GLN A 214 15.09 4.10 9.02
CA GLN A 214 14.40 5.07 9.87
C GLN A 214 14.04 6.32 9.04
N ARG A 215 13.25 7.22 9.58
CA ARG A 215 12.96 8.49 8.88
C ARG A 215 14.22 9.30 8.77
N TYR A 216 14.64 9.60 7.53
CA TYR A 216 15.80 10.41 7.16
C TYR A 216 17.19 9.81 7.48
N TYR A 217 17.27 8.69 8.20
CA TYR A 217 18.55 8.02 8.48
C TYR A 217 18.40 6.50 8.49
N TRP A 218 19.50 5.78 8.46
CA TRP A 218 19.54 4.34 8.63
C TRP A 218 20.50 3.96 9.75
N THR A 219 20.33 2.77 10.33
CA THR A 219 21.15 2.29 11.45
C THR A 219 21.44 0.80 11.34
N THR A 220 22.58 0.41 11.85
CA THR A 220 22.95 -1.00 12.06
C THR A 220 22.56 -1.51 13.45
N ASN A 221 22.17 -0.60 14.36
CA ASN A 221 21.70 -0.95 15.69
C ASN A 221 20.21 -1.34 15.62
N MET A 222 19.96 -2.60 15.32
CA MET A 222 18.62 -3.16 15.17
C MET A 222 18.18 -3.82 16.48
N SER A 223 16.89 -3.73 16.79
CA SER A 223 16.27 -4.41 17.93
C SER A 223 16.23 -5.95 17.76
N GLN A 224 16.30 -6.43 16.51
CA GLN A 224 16.28 -7.87 16.18
C GLN A 224 17.18 -8.17 14.98
N GLY A 225 17.87 -9.30 15.04
CA GLY A 225 18.74 -9.78 13.96
C GLY A 225 20.15 -9.19 14.00
N GLN A 226 20.98 -9.65 13.08
CA GLN A 226 22.37 -9.22 12.90
C GLN A 226 22.54 -8.56 11.53
N VAL A 227 23.58 -7.74 11.39
CA VAL A 227 24.03 -7.23 10.09
C VAL A 227 24.61 -8.39 9.30
N GLU A 228 24.20 -8.51 8.06
CA GLU A 228 24.69 -9.53 7.13
C GLU A 228 25.37 -8.85 5.94
N TYR A 229 26.28 -9.55 5.30
CA TYR A 229 27.06 -9.10 4.16
C TYR A 229 26.87 -10.07 3.01
N LEU A 230 27.00 -9.60 1.77
CA LEU A 230 26.71 -10.36 0.56
C LEU A 230 27.98 -10.79 -0.14
N ARG A 231 28.10 -12.08 -0.49
CA ARG A 231 29.07 -12.60 -1.46
C ARG A 231 28.63 -12.24 -2.88
N VAL A 232 28.90 -11.00 -3.26
CA VAL A 232 28.38 -10.36 -4.50
C VAL A 232 28.72 -11.18 -5.74
N SER A 233 30.00 -11.58 -5.90
CA SER A 233 30.45 -12.31 -7.10
C SER A 233 29.73 -13.63 -7.30
N GLU A 234 29.37 -14.34 -6.20
CA GLU A 234 28.61 -15.58 -6.25
C GLU A 234 27.14 -15.32 -6.57
N PHE A 235 26.59 -14.27 -5.96
CA PHE A 235 25.19 -13.88 -6.16
C PHE A 235 24.94 -13.42 -7.60
N GLU A 236 25.75 -12.50 -8.13
CA GLU A 236 25.62 -11.98 -9.49
C GLU A 236 25.78 -13.05 -10.56
N LYS A 237 26.71 -14.02 -10.37
CA LYS A 237 26.84 -15.18 -11.25
C LYS A 237 25.61 -16.07 -11.26
N ALA A 238 24.93 -16.18 -10.12
CA ALA A 238 23.72 -17.00 -10.01
C ALA A 238 22.47 -16.34 -10.59
N PHE A 239 22.43 -14.99 -10.63
CA PHE A 239 21.28 -14.21 -11.08
C PHE A 239 21.65 -13.13 -12.13
N PRO A 240 22.35 -13.50 -13.22
CA PRO A 240 22.89 -12.54 -14.18
C PRO A 240 21.82 -11.73 -14.94
N ASN A 241 20.59 -12.22 -14.97
CA ASN A 241 19.47 -11.59 -15.67
C ASN A 241 18.53 -10.83 -14.72
N SER A 242 18.91 -10.62 -13.46
CA SER A 242 18.09 -9.84 -12.54
C SER A 242 18.16 -8.35 -12.89
N GLU A 243 17.03 -7.73 -13.20
CA GLU A 243 16.92 -6.29 -13.46
C GLU A 243 17.54 -5.45 -12.33
N LYS A 244 17.40 -5.90 -11.08
CA LYS A 244 17.82 -5.19 -9.88
C LYS A 244 19.31 -5.34 -9.56
N ILE A 245 20.04 -6.20 -10.25
CA ILE A 245 21.40 -6.60 -9.86
C ILE A 245 22.39 -5.43 -9.79
N HIS A 246 22.15 -4.37 -10.56
CA HIS A 246 23.01 -3.18 -10.62
C HIS A 246 22.44 -1.97 -9.85
N HIS A 247 21.27 -2.09 -9.22
CA HIS A 247 20.63 -0.96 -8.53
C HIS A 247 21.42 -0.51 -7.31
N HIS A 248 22.21 -1.38 -6.67
CA HIS A 248 23.14 -1.03 -5.58
C HIS A 248 24.21 -0.01 -5.99
N GLN A 249 24.47 0.18 -7.29
CA GLN A 249 25.43 1.16 -7.80
C GLN A 249 24.96 2.61 -7.70
N TYR A 250 23.69 2.81 -7.35
CA TYR A 250 23.10 4.14 -7.17
C TYR A 250 22.88 4.45 -5.70
N GLU A 251 23.02 5.72 -5.32
CA GLU A 251 22.40 6.24 -4.11
C GLU A 251 20.88 6.14 -4.28
N ARG A 252 20.15 5.68 -3.26
CA ARG A 252 18.74 5.32 -3.39
C ARG A 252 17.95 5.73 -2.16
N ILE A 253 16.64 5.89 -2.32
CA ILE A 253 15.74 6.01 -1.19
C ILE A 253 15.24 4.62 -0.80
N ALA A 254 15.64 4.14 0.37
CA ALA A 254 15.13 2.90 0.97
C ALA A 254 13.94 3.20 1.88
N MET A 255 12.97 2.27 1.93
CA MET A 255 11.77 2.34 2.76
C MET A 255 11.55 1.02 3.50
N GLN A 256 10.91 1.09 4.67
CA GLN A 256 10.40 -0.12 5.31
C GLN A 256 9.30 -0.76 4.44
N GLY A 257 9.46 -2.04 4.11
CA GLY A 257 8.46 -2.80 3.35
C GLY A 257 7.27 -3.25 4.20
N MET A 258 7.38 -3.16 5.53
CA MET A 258 6.32 -3.48 6.48
C MET A 258 6.36 -2.50 7.64
N THR A 259 5.24 -1.83 7.89
CA THR A 259 4.99 -0.97 9.04
C THR A 259 3.67 -1.39 9.67
N GLY A 260 3.42 -1.08 10.94
CA GLY A 260 2.15 -1.45 11.58
C GLY A 260 0.96 -0.78 10.88
N ALA A 261 -0.08 -1.54 10.57
CA ALA A 261 -1.29 -1.01 9.88
C ALA A 261 -1.95 0.18 10.63
N ASN A 262 -1.69 0.29 11.92
CA ASN A 262 -2.24 1.33 12.80
C ASN A 262 -1.21 2.39 13.18
N ASP A 263 0.00 2.34 12.66
CA ASP A 263 1.04 3.31 12.99
C ASP A 263 0.65 4.71 12.50
N LYS A 264 1.02 5.73 13.28
CA LYS A 264 0.86 7.13 12.86
C LYS A 264 1.59 7.38 11.55
N VAL A 265 2.80 6.82 11.43
CA VAL A 265 3.66 6.94 10.25
C VAL A 265 3.76 5.59 9.56
N ARG A 266 3.30 5.53 8.31
CA ARG A 266 3.34 4.33 7.47
C ARG A 266 4.49 4.35 6.46
N ILE A 267 4.87 5.51 5.97
CA ILE A 267 6.02 5.68 5.10
C ILE A 267 7.21 6.10 5.95
N VAL A 268 8.19 5.21 6.05
CA VAL A 268 9.45 5.43 6.75
C VAL A 268 10.57 5.23 5.74
N ALA A 269 11.27 6.29 5.37
CA ALA A 269 12.26 6.28 4.31
C ALA A 269 13.53 7.06 4.66
N CYS A 270 14.65 6.64 4.08
CA CYS A 270 15.93 7.31 4.17
C CYS A 270 16.74 7.16 2.88
N ILE A 271 17.74 8.00 2.69
CA ILE A 271 18.74 7.83 1.64
C ILE A 271 19.80 6.83 2.12
N ILE A 272 20.15 5.86 1.28
CA ILE A 272 21.23 4.92 1.48
C ILE A 272 22.33 5.13 0.43
N PRO A 273 23.61 5.01 0.83
CA PRO A 273 24.72 5.14 -0.12
C PRO A 273 24.80 3.97 -1.10
N LYS A 274 25.64 4.14 -2.10
CA LYS A 274 26.03 3.08 -3.05
C LYS A 274 26.66 1.89 -2.33
N ASN A 275 26.61 0.73 -2.98
CA ASN A 275 27.20 -0.53 -2.52
C ASN A 275 26.57 -1.12 -1.26
N ILE A 276 25.34 -0.74 -0.97
CA ILE A 276 24.48 -1.39 0.03
C ILE A 276 23.40 -2.17 -0.71
N TYR A 277 23.13 -3.40 -0.30
CA TYR A 277 22.01 -4.21 -0.79
C TYR A 277 20.83 -4.14 0.16
N LEU A 278 19.63 -4.34 -0.36
CA LEU A 278 18.40 -4.31 0.42
C LEU A 278 17.74 -5.69 0.48
N ALA A 279 17.36 -6.09 1.69
CA ALA A 279 16.54 -7.26 1.90
C ALA A 279 15.08 -7.03 1.42
N ASN A 280 14.35 -8.10 1.15
CA ASN A 280 12.94 -8.05 0.75
C ASN A 280 11.97 -7.49 1.82
N SER A 281 12.49 -7.20 3.01
CA SER A 281 11.78 -6.40 4.02
C SER A 281 11.87 -4.88 3.79
N CYS A 282 12.59 -4.45 2.75
CA CYS A 282 12.68 -3.08 2.27
C CYS A 282 12.02 -2.94 0.91
N ASN A 283 11.50 -1.74 0.65
CA ASN A 283 11.25 -1.23 -0.69
C ASN A 283 12.25 -0.12 -1.01
N TYR A 284 12.40 0.26 -2.27
CA TYR A 284 13.26 1.39 -2.64
C TYR A 284 12.83 2.07 -3.93
N LEU A 285 13.23 3.33 -4.06
CA LEU A 285 13.11 4.15 -5.26
C LEU A 285 14.52 4.48 -5.77
N LEU A 286 14.72 4.36 -7.08
CA LEU A 286 15.89 4.92 -7.75
C LEU A 286 15.79 6.44 -7.83
N PRO A 287 16.94 7.15 -7.97
CA PRO A 287 16.91 8.59 -8.21
C PRO A 287 16.12 8.91 -9.48
N LEU A 288 15.22 9.89 -9.38
CA LEU A 288 14.49 10.38 -10.54
C LEU A 288 15.39 11.28 -11.40
N VAL A 289 15.24 11.19 -12.71
CA VAL A 289 16.01 12.00 -13.65
C VAL A 289 15.67 13.47 -13.48
N ASN A 290 16.70 14.33 -13.32
CA ASN A 290 16.55 15.78 -13.11
C ASN A 290 15.73 16.16 -11.87
N PHE A 291 15.75 15.32 -10.85
CA PHE A 291 15.10 15.59 -9.59
C PHE A 291 16.04 15.30 -8.41
N GLU A 292 16.13 16.24 -7.48
CA GLU A 292 17.01 16.14 -6.32
C GLU A 292 16.52 15.05 -5.35
N ILE A 293 17.37 14.07 -5.05
CA ILE A 293 16.99 12.91 -4.23
C ILE A 293 16.53 13.29 -2.81
N LYS A 294 17.11 14.36 -2.23
CA LYS A 294 16.68 14.87 -0.91
C LYS A 294 15.30 15.51 -0.98
N ALA A 295 14.97 16.20 -2.09
CA ALA A 295 13.63 16.72 -2.30
C ALA A 295 12.62 15.58 -2.51
N GLN A 296 13.02 14.50 -3.20
CA GLN A 296 12.22 13.29 -3.34
C GLN A 296 11.94 12.65 -1.96
N LEU A 297 12.96 12.56 -1.09
CA LEU A 297 12.82 12.04 0.27
C LEU A 297 11.91 12.93 1.14
N ALA A 298 12.01 14.26 1.02
CA ALA A 298 11.17 15.22 1.72
C ALA A 298 9.69 15.00 1.40
N LEU A 299 9.35 14.91 0.10
CA LEU A 299 7.98 14.64 -0.33
C LEU A 299 7.49 13.31 0.23
N LEU A 300 8.30 12.24 0.09
CA LEU A 300 7.93 10.89 0.49
C LEU A 300 7.65 10.77 1.99
N ASN A 301 8.49 11.38 2.83
CA ASN A 301 8.34 11.37 4.28
C ASN A 301 7.33 12.40 4.81
N SER A 302 6.76 13.28 3.98
CA SER A 302 5.85 14.32 4.44
C SER A 302 4.57 13.73 5.07
N LYS A 303 3.98 14.48 6.00
CA LYS A 303 2.68 14.14 6.60
C LYS A 303 1.60 14.03 5.53
N LEU A 304 1.65 14.84 4.47
CA LEU A 304 0.69 14.78 3.36
C LEU A 304 0.75 13.43 2.62
N MET A 305 1.95 12.97 2.23
CA MET A 305 2.09 11.67 1.56
C MET A 305 1.73 10.51 2.49
N ASN A 306 2.09 10.60 3.75
CA ASN A 306 1.71 9.60 4.75
C ASN A 306 0.18 9.54 4.96
N TRP A 307 -0.49 10.69 5.06
CA TRP A 307 -1.95 10.79 5.14
C TRP A 307 -2.61 10.17 3.90
N TYR A 308 -2.15 10.56 2.71
CA TYR A 308 -2.67 10.03 1.45
C TYR A 308 -2.48 8.51 1.36
N PHE A 309 -1.29 8.01 1.66
CA PHE A 309 -1.00 6.57 1.70
C PHE A 309 -1.95 5.82 2.64
N LYS A 310 -2.18 6.35 3.85
CA LYS A 310 -3.08 5.73 4.83
C LYS A 310 -4.53 5.64 4.36
N CYS A 311 -5.00 6.56 3.53
CA CYS A 311 -6.35 6.50 2.96
C CYS A 311 -6.53 5.24 2.08
N PHE A 312 -5.49 4.79 1.39
CA PHE A 312 -5.57 3.71 0.39
C PHE A 312 -4.96 2.39 0.86
N SER A 313 -4.12 2.39 1.89
CA SER A 313 -3.47 1.18 2.40
C SER A 313 -4.41 0.37 3.31
N THR A 314 -4.51 -0.95 3.05
CA THR A 314 -5.46 -1.84 3.72
C THR A 314 -4.82 -2.87 4.66
N ASN A 315 -3.48 -2.95 4.71
CA ASN A 315 -2.74 -3.95 5.49
C ASN A 315 -1.43 -3.38 6.06
N SER A 316 -0.64 -4.21 6.73
CA SER A 316 0.64 -3.80 7.34
C SER A 316 1.78 -3.61 6.33
N ASN A 317 1.65 -4.12 5.11
CA ASN A 317 2.69 -3.96 4.09
C ASN A 317 2.63 -2.56 3.46
N VAL A 318 3.79 -2.08 3.06
CA VAL A 318 3.93 -0.95 2.15
C VAL A 318 4.20 -1.56 0.77
N ASN A 319 3.14 -1.73 -0.03
CA ASN A 319 3.29 -2.38 -1.33
C ASN A 319 3.85 -1.40 -2.37
N GLY A 320 4.71 -1.88 -3.27
CA GLY A 320 5.32 -1.03 -4.32
C GLY A 320 4.27 -0.28 -5.15
N TYR A 321 3.17 -0.94 -5.55
CA TYR A 321 2.10 -0.31 -6.33
C TYR A 321 1.35 0.81 -5.56
N GLU A 322 1.31 0.76 -4.22
CA GLU A 322 0.74 1.85 -3.39
C GLU A 322 1.68 3.07 -3.40
N VAL A 323 3.00 2.83 -3.37
CA VAL A 323 4.02 3.89 -3.49
C VAL A 323 4.02 4.49 -4.89
N ASP A 324 3.94 3.67 -5.95
CA ASP A 324 3.83 4.12 -7.34
C ASP A 324 2.59 4.99 -7.58
N GLY A 325 1.53 4.73 -6.82
CA GLY A 325 0.28 5.49 -6.86
C GLY A 325 0.30 6.83 -6.12
N LEU A 326 1.37 7.17 -5.39
CA LEU A 326 1.46 8.44 -4.67
C LEU A 326 1.45 9.63 -5.64
N PRO A 327 0.73 10.70 -5.31
CA PRO A 327 0.61 11.89 -6.17
C PRO A 327 1.84 12.80 -6.05
N PHE A 328 2.97 12.36 -6.56
CA PHE A 328 4.23 13.09 -6.49
C PHE A 328 4.24 14.30 -7.45
N LEU A 329 4.37 15.49 -6.90
CA LEU A 329 4.43 16.74 -7.67
C LEU A 329 5.81 16.91 -8.31
N LYS A 330 5.84 17.27 -9.60
CA LYS A 330 7.06 17.71 -10.27
C LYS A 330 7.38 19.14 -9.83
N LEU A 331 8.52 19.30 -9.17
CA LEU A 331 8.96 20.58 -8.60
C LEU A 331 9.94 21.30 -9.52
N GLU A 332 9.87 22.62 -9.51
CA GLU A 332 10.90 23.49 -10.10
C GLU A 332 12.21 23.38 -9.29
N LYS A 333 13.35 23.66 -9.92
CA LYS A 333 14.68 23.50 -9.28
C LYS A 333 14.78 24.28 -7.97
N VAL A 334 14.28 25.51 -7.90
CA VAL A 334 14.30 26.33 -6.68
C VAL A 334 13.52 25.68 -5.53
N GLN A 335 12.40 25.03 -5.85
CA GLN A 335 11.58 24.32 -4.85
C GLN A 335 12.29 23.07 -4.36
N GLN A 336 12.91 22.32 -5.28
CA GLN A 336 13.73 21.16 -4.94
C GLN A 336 14.90 21.54 -4.03
N ASP A 337 15.60 22.63 -4.34
CA ASP A 337 16.77 23.10 -3.55
C ASP A 337 16.37 23.51 -2.14
N LYS A 338 15.20 24.13 -1.95
CA LYS A 338 14.68 24.47 -0.61
C LYS A 338 14.40 23.22 0.22
N LEU A 339 13.69 22.22 -0.34
CA LEU A 339 13.45 20.96 0.35
C LEU A 339 14.73 20.19 0.64
N ALA A 340 15.64 20.15 -0.33
CA ALA A 340 16.92 19.47 -0.19
C ALA A 340 17.78 20.11 0.92
N SER A 341 17.77 21.43 1.06
CA SER A 341 18.45 22.13 2.13
C SER A 341 17.91 21.72 3.51
N LEU A 342 16.60 21.74 3.71
CA LEU A 342 15.97 21.33 4.97
C LEU A 342 16.28 19.86 5.32
N VAL A 343 16.22 18.96 4.33
CA VAL A 343 16.60 17.55 4.54
C VAL A 343 18.07 17.42 4.88
N ASN A 344 18.94 18.21 4.25
CA ASN A 344 20.36 18.21 4.55
C ASN A 344 20.65 18.65 5.98
N ASP A 345 19.99 19.72 6.44
CA ASP A 345 20.10 20.20 7.83
C ASP A 345 19.62 19.13 8.80
N LEU A 346 18.49 18.46 8.49
CA LEU A 346 17.94 17.39 9.30
C LEU A 346 18.87 16.16 9.37
N MET A 347 19.48 15.75 8.26
CA MET A 347 20.40 14.62 8.20
C MET A 347 21.73 14.90 8.90
N ASN A 348 22.13 16.18 9.03
CA ASN A 348 23.34 16.60 9.74
C ASN A 348 23.13 16.75 11.25
N GLU A 349 21.88 16.81 11.72
CA GLU A 349 21.57 16.83 13.14
C GLU A 349 21.95 15.51 13.82
N ASN A 350 22.33 15.59 15.11
CA ASN A 350 22.60 14.37 15.87
C ASN A 350 21.31 13.54 16.01
N ILE A 351 21.39 12.23 15.78
CA ILE A 351 20.28 11.26 15.84
C ILE A 351 19.47 11.36 17.15
N ASN A 352 20.08 11.84 18.22
CA ASN A 352 19.44 12.02 19.54
C ASN A 352 18.79 13.40 19.73
N LYS A 353 18.83 14.29 18.73
CA LYS A 353 18.26 15.63 18.83
C LYS A 353 16.81 15.62 18.32
N ASP A 354 15.99 16.46 18.93
CA ASP A 354 14.61 16.69 18.43
C ASP A 354 14.66 17.41 17.08
N THR A 355 14.24 16.72 16.03
CA THR A 355 14.19 17.20 14.65
C THR A 355 12.80 17.72 14.24
N SER A 356 11.84 17.72 15.15
CA SER A 356 10.43 18.05 14.86
C SER A 356 10.25 19.43 14.22
N ALA A 357 11.07 20.42 14.60
CA ALA A 357 11.02 21.76 14.02
C ALA A 357 11.39 21.76 12.52
N LEU A 358 12.40 20.99 12.10
CA LEU A 358 12.81 20.88 10.71
C LEU A 358 11.80 20.04 9.92
N GLU A 359 11.29 18.96 10.49
CA GLU A 359 10.24 18.15 9.87
C GLU A 359 8.97 18.97 9.63
N ASN A 360 8.55 19.80 10.59
CA ASN A 360 7.41 20.71 10.42
C ASN A 360 7.66 21.75 9.31
N GLN A 361 8.89 22.29 9.17
CA GLN A 361 9.20 23.20 8.06
C GLN A 361 9.10 22.50 6.70
N ILE A 362 9.53 21.24 6.60
CA ILE A 362 9.36 20.42 5.39
C ILE A 362 7.86 20.25 5.10
N ASP A 363 7.06 19.86 6.10
CA ASP A 363 5.63 19.66 5.94
C ASP A 363 4.90 20.93 5.50
N PHE A 364 5.18 22.09 6.11
CA PHE A 364 4.62 23.39 5.71
C PHE A 364 4.96 23.74 4.25
N LEU A 365 6.21 23.52 3.85
CA LEU A 365 6.62 23.76 2.47
C LEU A 365 5.87 22.81 1.51
N VAL A 366 5.70 21.54 1.88
CA VAL A 366 4.94 20.57 1.09
C VAL A 366 3.46 20.98 1.00
N TYR A 367 2.81 21.38 2.10
CA TYR A 367 1.42 21.85 2.06
C TYR A 367 1.24 23.03 1.10
N HIS A 368 2.18 23.99 1.15
CA HIS A 368 2.18 25.15 0.25
C HIS A 368 2.34 24.73 -1.22
N LEU A 369 3.27 23.81 -1.51
CA LEU A 369 3.53 23.29 -2.86
C LEU A 369 2.31 22.57 -3.46
N TYR A 370 1.51 21.91 -2.61
CA TYR A 370 0.25 21.27 -3.01
C TYR A 370 -0.96 22.22 -2.97
N GLY A 371 -0.75 23.48 -2.61
CA GLY A 371 -1.81 24.49 -2.56
C GLY A 371 -2.92 24.18 -1.55
N LEU A 372 -2.56 23.56 -0.40
CA LEU A 372 -3.52 23.28 0.67
C LEU A 372 -3.94 24.57 1.37
N THR A 373 -5.22 24.70 1.65
CA THR A 373 -5.75 25.71 2.58
C THR A 373 -5.46 25.29 4.02
N TYR A 374 -5.60 26.21 4.98
CA TYR A 374 -5.41 25.88 6.40
C TYR A 374 -6.36 24.77 6.88
N ASP A 375 -7.63 24.82 6.49
CA ASP A 375 -8.62 23.79 6.84
C ASP A 375 -8.23 22.41 6.27
N GLU A 376 -7.68 22.36 5.05
CA GLU A 376 -7.17 21.14 4.44
C GLU A 376 -5.90 20.62 5.14
N VAL A 377 -5.04 21.51 5.64
CA VAL A 377 -3.88 21.14 6.46
C VAL A 377 -4.33 20.49 7.75
N LEU A 378 -5.37 21.01 8.43
CA LEU A 378 -5.92 20.42 9.65
C LEU A 378 -6.49 19.00 9.45
N ILE A 379 -6.90 18.63 8.23
CA ILE A 379 -7.30 17.26 7.89
C ILE A 379 -6.07 16.33 7.88
N VAL A 380 -4.95 16.82 7.35
CA VAL A 380 -3.70 16.04 7.24
C VAL A 380 -2.95 16.01 8.57
N ASP A 381 -2.90 17.12 9.27
CA ASP A 381 -2.14 17.38 10.48
C ASP A 381 -2.96 18.22 11.48
N PRO A 382 -3.83 17.57 12.27
CA PRO A 382 -4.68 18.27 13.25
C PRO A 382 -3.91 19.01 14.34
N GLU A 383 -2.64 18.67 14.55
CA GLU A 383 -1.76 19.28 15.56
C GLU A 383 -0.94 20.46 15.00
N THR A 384 -1.16 20.84 13.73
CA THR A 384 -0.49 21.98 13.10
C THR A 384 -0.75 23.28 13.88
N PRO A 385 0.28 24.04 14.28
CA PRO A 385 0.08 25.34 14.91
C PRO A 385 -0.55 26.35 13.95
N ILE A 386 -1.33 27.26 14.53
CA ILE A 386 -2.01 28.36 13.80
C ILE A 386 -0.98 29.37 13.30
#